data_c82a3df9ef2a7f8180b453ee8d93e87e
#
_entry.id   c82a3df9ef2a7f8180b453ee8d93e87e
#
_cell.length_a   1.000
_cell.length_b   1.000
_cell.length_c   1.000
_cell.angle_alpha   90.00
_cell.angle_beta   90.00
_cell.angle_gamma   90.00
#
_symmetry.space_group_name_H-M   'P 1'
#
loop_
_entity.id
_entity.type
_entity.pdbx_description
1 polymer ?
#
loop_
_entity_poly.entity_id
_entity_poly.type
_entity_poly.pdbx_seq_one_letter_code
_entity_poly.pdbx_strand_id
1 'polypeptide(L)'
;MATRERHKAMAIPVSTINDVKHFLVVRDRRYKEWTFVTGGCRRREIFNPLQCAVRELEEETRGTINLKKGSYSYFKFVTDTPEPRDIEDGVTAHNTYHVYIFDLPMSKIEQGTILRKFSDEKDKMESSRVPYRRNYDENDDCVFETLENITNKPNIWPMVRTHVLENPEFQQALHSTTKTAFNLRGSTV
;
A
#
# COMPACT_ATOMS: atom_id res chain seq x y z
N MET A 1 -22.00 6.63 22.46
CA MET A 1 -20.84 7.33 21.87
C MET A 1 -20.86 7.06 20.39
N ALA A 2 -20.71 8.09 19.57
CA ALA A 2 -20.72 7.92 18.11
C ALA A 2 -19.44 7.20 17.65
N THR A 3 -19.56 6.32 16.66
CA THR A 3 -18.44 5.59 16.06
C THR A 3 -18.21 6.10 14.64
N ARG A 4 -16.98 6.38 14.31
CA ARG A 4 -16.58 6.76 12.95
C ARG A 4 -16.07 5.54 12.20
N GLU A 5 -16.83 5.14 11.20
CA GLU A 5 -16.47 4.05 10.31
C GLU A 5 -15.52 4.54 9.19
N ARG A 6 -14.44 3.81 8.97
CA ARG A 6 -13.51 4.06 7.85
C ARG A 6 -13.15 2.79 7.12
N HIS A 7 -13.01 2.90 5.83
CA HIS A 7 -12.44 1.86 4.99
C HIS A 7 -11.10 2.34 4.43
N LYS A 8 -10.09 1.52 4.59
CA LYS A 8 -8.74 1.74 4.07
C LYS A 8 -8.33 0.56 3.21
N ALA A 9 -7.46 0.80 2.25
CA ALA A 9 -6.89 -0.27 1.44
C ALA A 9 -5.37 -0.29 1.60
N MET A 10 -4.82 -1.49 1.63
CA MET A 10 -3.39 -1.74 1.64
C MET A 10 -3.02 -2.52 0.39
N ALA A 11 -2.02 -2.04 -0.34
CA ALA A 11 -1.50 -2.68 -1.53
C ALA A 11 -0.11 -3.25 -1.27
N ILE A 12 0.05 -4.56 -1.47
CA ILE A 12 1.30 -5.27 -1.26
C ILE A 12 1.74 -5.91 -2.58
N PRO A 13 2.50 -5.20 -3.43
CA PRO A 13 3.08 -5.80 -4.62
C PRO A 13 4.17 -6.80 -4.25
N VAL A 14 4.10 -7.98 -4.85
CA VAL A 14 5.06 -9.08 -4.65
C VAL A 14 5.64 -9.50 -5.99
N SER A 15 6.95 -9.51 -6.06
CA SER A 15 7.72 -10.02 -7.18
C SER A 15 8.59 -11.18 -6.72
N THR A 16 8.56 -12.29 -7.44
CA THR A 16 9.38 -13.48 -7.11
C THR A 16 10.58 -13.55 -8.04
N ILE A 17 11.78 -13.55 -7.46
CA ILE A 17 13.06 -13.66 -8.18
C ILE A 17 13.82 -14.84 -7.58
N ASN A 18 14.17 -15.83 -8.41
CA ASN A 18 14.87 -17.05 -7.96
C ASN A 18 14.17 -17.69 -6.74
N ASP A 19 12.85 -17.86 -6.83
CA ASP A 19 12.00 -18.43 -5.78
C ASP A 19 11.94 -17.62 -4.46
N VAL A 20 12.52 -16.43 -4.44
CA VAL A 20 12.46 -15.51 -3.30
C VAL A 20 11.48 -14.38 -3.58
N LYS A 21 10.52 -14.22 -2.67
CA LYS A 21 9.53 -13.13 -2.73
C LYS A 21 10.13 -11.82 -2.26
N HIS A 22 9.95 -10.78 -3.07
CA HIS A 22 10.33 -9.41 -2.77
C HIS A 22 9.07 -8.55 -2.72
N PHE A 23 8.94 -7.77 -1.68
CA PHE A 23 7.77 -6.93 -1.37
C PHE A 23 8.13 -5.47 -1.53
N LEU A 24 7.26 -4.71 -2.17
CA LEU A 24 7.40 -3.27 -2.20
C LEU A 24 7.00 -2.68 -0.85
N VAL A 25 7.90 -1.94 -0.24
CA VAL A 25 7.64 -1.13 0.95
C VAL A 25 8.04 0.31 0.71
N VAL A 26 7.35 1.21 1.37
CA VAL A 26 7.57 2.65 1.30
C VAL A 26 7.88 3.19 2.69
N ARG A 27 8.60 4.30 2.75
CA ARG A 27 8.87 4.98 4.02
C ARG A 27 8.07 6.27 4.08
N ASP A 28 7.21 6.38 5.09
CA ASP A 28 6.45 7.59 5.35
C ASP A 28 7.37 8.78 5.63
N ARG A 29 7.12 9.89 4.93
CA ARG A 29 7.94 11.11 5.02
C ARG A 29 7.89 11.74 6.41
N ARG A 30 6.73 11.72 7.04
CA ARG A 30 6.48 12.43 8.30
C ARG A 30 7.01 11.67 9.50
N TYR A 31 6.70 10.38 9.59
CA TYR A 31 7.03 9.55 10.74
C TYR A 31 8.28 8.70 10.54
N LYS A 32 8.81 8.64 9.30
CA LYS A 32 9.97 7.82 8.93
C LYS A 32 9.78 6.33 9.23
N GLU A 33 8.56 5.88 9.17
CA GLU A 33 8.19 4.48 9.36
C GLU A 33 8.05 3.77 8.01
N TRP A 34 8.53 2.53 7.96
CA TRP A 34 8.32 1.65 6.82
C TRP A 34 6.96 0.98 6.91
N THR A 35 6.28 0.91 5.79
CA THR A 35 4.94 0.33 5.65
C THR A 35 4.72 -0.22 4.25
N PHE A 36 3.67 -1.04 4.12
CA PHE A 36 3.07 -1.26 2.80
C PHE A 36 2.24 -0.04 2.40
N VAL A 37 2.07 0.15 1.09
CA VAL A 37 1.23 1.23 0.57
C VAL A 37 -0.16 1.14 1.18
N THR A 38 -0.62 2.20 1.83
CA THR A 38 -1.89 2.21 2.58
C THR A 38 -2.54 3.57 2.49
N GLY A 39 -3.84 3.60 2.19
CA GLY A 39 -4.58 4.84 2.17
C GLY A 39 -6.07 4.68 2.39
N GLY A 40 -6.76 5.79 2.61
CA GLY A 40 -8.18 5.84 2.85
C GLY A 40 -9.00 5.71 1.57
N CYS A 41 -10.04 4.87 1.61
CA CYS A 41 -10.96 4.73 0.50
C CYS A 41 -11.84 5.99 0.38
N ARG A 42 -11.98 6.51 -0.84
CA ARG A 42 -12.95 7.54 -1.17
C ARG A 42 -14.37 6.96 -1.06
N ARG A 43 -15.36 7.80 -0.89
CA ARG A 43 -16.76 7.36 -0.70
C ARG A 43 -17.21 6.31 -1.73
N ARG A 44 -16.89 6.51 -3.00
CA ARG A 44 -17.25 5.56 -4.07
C ARG A 44 -16.40 4.29 -4.10
N GLU A 45 -15.22 4.31 -3.49
CA GLU A 45 -14.29 3.18 -3.44
C GLU A 45 -14.63 2.19 -2.32
N ILE A 46 -15.48 2.57 -1.36
CA ILE A 46 -15.92 1.70 -0.27
C ILE A 46 -16.61 0.44 -0.81
N PHE A 47 -17.31 0.55 -1.94
CA PHE A 47 -17.96 -0.58 -2.61
C PHE A 47 -17.02 -1.42 -3.47
N ASN A 48 -15.83 -0.91 -3.76
CA ASN A 48 -14.79 -1.63 -4.48
C ASN A 48 -13.41 -1.21 -3.96
N PRO A 49 -12.98 -1.72 -2.80
CA PRO A 49 -11.71 -1.34 -2.18
C PRO A 49 -10.47 -1.67 -3.03
N LEU A 50 -10.59 -2.57 -4.00
CA LEU A 50 -9.54 -2.83 -4.98
C LEU A 50 -9.14 -1.56 -5.76
N GLN A 51 -10.12 -0.75 -6.16
CA GLN A 51 -9.84 0.53 -6.82
C GLN A 51 -9.08 1.49 -5.92
N CYS A 52 -9.39 1.50 -4.63
CA CYS A 52 -8.66 2.26 -3.63
C CYS A 52 -7.19 1.79 -3.55
N ALA A 53 -6.97 0.47 -3.43
CA ALA A 53 -5.61 -0.09 -3.35
C ALA A 53 -4.77 0.26 -4.58
N VAL A 54 -5.33 0.15 -5.78
CA VAL A 54 -4.64 0.47 -7.04
C VAL A 54 -4.34 1.96 -7.14
N ARG A 55 -5.27 2.82 -6.75
CA ARG A 55 -5.06 4.27 -6.74
C ARG A 55 -3.97 4.68 -5.76
N GLU A 56 -4.02 4.20 -4.52
CA GLU A 56 -3.00 4.48 -3.51
C GLU A 56 -1.63 3.97 -3.97
N LEU A 57 -1.56 2.79 -4.58
CA LEU A 57 -0.31 2.27 -5.13
C LEU A 57 0.28 3.21 -6.19
N GLU A 58 -0.53 3.72 -7.12
CA GLU A 58 -0.08 4.70 -8.11
C GLU A 58 0.37 6.00 -7.46
N GLU A 59 -0.41 6.57 -6.56
CA GLU A 59 -0.11 7.81 -5.87
C GLU A 59 1.17 7.70 -5.02
N GLU A 60 1.26 6.69 -4.18
CA GLU A 60 2.38 6.53 -3.25
C GLU A 60 3.68 6.04 -3.90
N THR A 61 3.61 5.48 -5.11
CA THR A 61 4.78 5.17 -5.92
C THR A 61 5.08 6.24 -6.99
N ARG A 62 4.45 7.41 -6.89
CA ARG A 62 4.64 8.55 -7.82
C ARG A 62 4.37 8.18 -9.28
N GLY A 63 3.35 7.37 -9.51
CA GLY A 63 2.96 6.91 -10.85
C GLY A 63 3.85 5.83 -11.45
N THR A 64 4.84 5.31 -10.72
CA THR A 64 5.74 4.28 -11.25
C THR A 64 5.07 2.91 -11.36
N ILE A 65 4.09 2.64 -10.52
CA ILE A 65 3.29 1.41 -10.58
C ILE A 65 1.83 1.78 -10.78
N ASN A 66 1.32 1.52 -11.97
CA ASN A 66 -0.07 1.75 -12.34
C ASN A 66 -0.69 0.42 -12.81
N LEU A 67 -1.29 -0.30 -11.87
CA LEU A 67 -1.91 -1.61 -12.16
C LEU A 67 -3.28 -1.44 -12.78
N LYS A 68 -3.45 -1.95 -14.01
CA LYS A 68 -4.73 -2.01 -14.70
C LYS A 68 -5.32 -3.41 -14.72
N LYS A 69 -4.48 -4.43 -14.64
CA LYS A 69 -4.86 -5.84 -14.65
C LYS A 69 -3.83 -6.67 -13.89
N GLY A 70 -4.20 -7.85 -13.48
CA GLY A 70 -3.32 -8.77 -12.79
C GLY A 70 -4.10 -9.77 -11.95
N SER A 71 -3.46 -10.27 -10.92
CA SER A 71 -4.07 -11.14 -9.94
C SER A 71 -3.67 -10.74 -8.52
N TYR A 72 -4.53 -11.06 -7.58
CA TYR A 72 -4.30 -10.78 -6.17
C TYR A 72 -4.86 -11.89 -5.27
N SER A 73 -4.35 -11.96 -4.05
CA SER A 73 -5.01 -12.56 -2.91
C SER A 73 -5.41 -11.47 -1.92
N TYR A 74 -6.40 -11.76 -1.08
CA TYR A 74 -7.07 -10.77 -0.24
C TYR A 74 -7.30 -11.28 1.17
N PHE A 75 -7.14 -10.40 2.14
CA PHE A 75 -7.69 -10.56 3.47
C PHE A 75 -8.03 -9.17 4.05
N LYS A 76 -8.76 -9.14 5.15
CA LYS A 76 -9.07 -7.90 5.85
C LYS A 76 -8.83 -8.04 7.33
N PHE A 77 -8.59 -6.92 7.99
CA PHE A 77 -8.54 -6.82 9.45
C PHE A 77 -9.17 -5.50 9.91
N VAL A 78 -9.51 -5.44 11.17
CA VAL A 78 -10.17 -4.29 11.78
C VAL A 78 -9.33 -3.77 12.93
N THR A 79 -9.28 -2.44 13.09
CA THR A 79 -8.70 -1.79 14.25
C THR A 79 -9.66 -0.74 14.80
N ASP A 80 -9.64 -0.56 16.12
CA ASP A 80 -10.39 0.50 16.81
C ASP A 80 -9.47 1.64 17.26
N THR A 81 -8.28 1.72 16.70
CA THR A 81 -7.30 2.76 17.02
C THR A 81 -7.79 4.12 16.49
N PRO A 82 -8.04 5.10 17.39
CA PRO A 82 -8.51 6.41 16.97
C PRO A 82 -7.39 7.21 16.29
N GLU A 83 -7.76 8.00 15.29
CA GLU A 83 -6.91 9.03 14.73
C GLU A 83 -7.01 10.32 15.59
N PRO A 84 -6.04 11.25 15.50
CA PRO A 84 -6.08 12.48 16.30
C PRO A 84 -7.41 13.23 16.24
N ARG A 85 -8.02 13.30 15.07
CA ARG A 85 -9.34 13.94 14.89
C ARG A 85 -10.47 13.21 15.61
N ASP A 86 -10.38 11.89 15.78
CA ASP A 86 -11.40 11.14 16.52
C ASP A 86 -11.34 11.48 18.00
N ILE A 87 -10.11 11.64 18.51
CA ILE A 87 -9.86 12.03 19.90
C ILE A 87 -10.40 13.45 20.11
N GLU A 88 -10.13 14.38 19.20
CA GLU A 88 -10.63 15.76 19.26
C GLU A 88 -12.16 15.83 19.23
N ASP A 89 -12.79 15.01 18.39
CA ASP A 89 -14.25 14.97 18.23
C ASP A 89 -14.95 14.10 19.30
N GLY A 90 -14.20 13.41 20.17
CA GLY A 90 -14.74 12.55 21.22
C GLY A 90 -15.52 11.34 20.68
N VAL A 91 -15.12 10.80 19.52
CA VAL A 91 -15.74 9.66 18.88
C VAL A 91 -14.80 8.43 18.92
N THR A 92 -15.40 7.25 18.89
CA THR A 92 -14.64 6.02 18.69
C THR A 92 -14.37 5.78 17.20
N ALA A 93 -13.36 5.01 16.89
CA ALA A 93 -13.01 4.66 15.52
C ALA A 93 -13.27 3.17 15.26
N HIS A 94 -13.68 2.87 14.03
CA HIS A 94 -13.75 1.50 13.53
C HIS A 94 -13.17 1.51 12.11
N ASN A 95 -11.94 0.99 11.97
CA ASN A 95 -11.20 1.05 10.71
C ASN A 95 -11.09 -0.34 10.11
N THR A 96 -11.68 -0.55 8.94
CA THR A 96 -11.53 -1.78 8.17
C THR A 96 -10.43 -1.60 7.14
N TYR A 97 -9.40 -2.45 7.20
CA TYR A 97 -8.31 -2.50 6.24
C TYR A 97 -8.52 -3.65 5.26
N HIS A 98 -8.64 -3.30 3.99
CA HIS A 98 -8.72 -4.26 2.89
C HIS A 98 -7.32 -4.46 2.31
N VAL A 99 -6.74 -5.64 2.48
CA VAL A 99 -5.37 -5.94 2.09
C VAL A 99 -5.36 -6.76 0.80
N TYR A 100 -4.69 -6.22 -0.21
CA TYR A 100 -4.50 -6.85 -1.52
C TYR A 100 -3.03 -7.16 -1.74
N ILE A 101 -2.72 -8.45 -1.88
CA ILE A 101 -1.39 -8.92 -2.25
C ILE A 101 -1.40 -9.14 -3.75
N PHE A 102 -0.74 -8.24 -4.49
CA PHE A 102 -0.68 -8.27 -5.95
C PHE A 102 0.50 -9.10 -6.43
N ASP A 103 0.26 -10.05 -7.32
CA ASP A 103 1.32 -10.67 -8.08
C ASP A 103 1.82 -9.67 -9.13
N LEU A 104 3.06 -9.26 -8.99
CA LEU A 104 3.71 -8.32 -9.88
C LEU A 104 4.96 -8.96 -10.47
N PRO A 105 4.81 -9.77 -11.54
CA PRO A 105 5.94 -10.45 -12.15
C PRO A 105 6.88 -9.42 -12.78
N MET A 106 8.08 -9.32 -12.23
CA MET A 106 9.13 -8.45 -12.75
C MET A 106 10.50 -8.98 -12.40
N SER A 107 11.46 -8.67 -13.27
CA SER A 107 12.88 -8.97 -13.05
C SER A 107 13.49 -8.01 -12.04
N LYS A 108 14.69 -8.32 -11.57
CA LYS A 108 15.48 -7.42 -10.72
C LYS A 108 15.80 -6.09 -11.43
N ILE A 109 15.99 -6.13 -12.75
CA ILE A 109 16.23 -4.92 -13.57
C ILE A 109 14.98 -4.04 -13.57
N GLU A 110 13.81 -4.62 -13.73
CA GLU A 110 12.54 -3.88 -13.71
C GLU A 110 12.25 -3.27 -12.34
N GLN A 111 12.55 -3.99 -11.25
CA GLN A 111 12.48 -3.43 -9.89
C GLN A 111 13.41 -2.20 -9.77
N GLY A 112 14.67 -2.32 -10.20
CA GLY A 112 15.61 -1.21 -10.18
C GLY A 112 15.14 -0.02 -11.03
N THR A 113 14.47 -0.25 -12.13
CA THR A 113 13.89 0.80 -12.99
C THR A 113 12.77 1.54 -12.26
N ILE A 114 11.89 0.84 -11.55
CA ILE A 114 10.82 1.44 -10.74
C ILE A 114 11.42 2.33 -9.66
N LEU A 115 12.42 1.84 -8.92
CA LEU A 115 13.05 2.60 -7.84
C LEU A 115 13.75 3.86 -8.35
N ARG A 116 14.41 3.79 -9.49
CA ARG A 116 15.01 4.99 -10.13
C ARG A 116 13.95 6.00 -10.56
N LYS A 117 12.88 5.55 -11.20
CA LYS A 117 11.79 6.44 -11.61
C LYS A 117 11.14 7.11 -10.40
N PHE A 118 10.96 6.38 -9.30
CA PHE A 118 10.46 6.95 -8.05
C PHE A 118 11.36 8.09 -7.54
N SER A 119 12.68 7.88 -7.55
CA SER A 119 13.66 8.89 -7.17
C SER A 119 13.66 10.10 -8.12
N ASP A 120 13.64 9.85 -9.44
CA ASP A 120 13.64 10.90 -10.46
C ASP A 120 12.37 11.77 -10.36
N GLU A 121 11.22 11.19 -10.09
CA GLU A 121 9.97 11.94 -9.88
C GLU A 121 10.03 12.82 -8.62
N LYS A 122 10.74 12.38 -7.57
CA LYS A 122 11.01 13.20 -6.39
C LYS A 122 11.80 14.46 -6.78
N ASP A 123 12.89 14.31 -7.53
CA ASP A 123 13.72 15.42 -7.94
C ASP A 123 12.96 16.41 -8.83
N LYS A 124 12.11 15.92 -9.71
CA LYS A 124 11.22 16.76 -10.53
C LYS A 124 10.20 17.53 -9.68
N MET A 125 9.60 16.89 -8.68
CA MET A 125 8.65 17.55 -7.79
C MET A 125 9.32 18.64 -6.93
N GLU A 126 10.51 18.38 -6.43
CA GLU A 126 11.29 19.34 -5.63
C GLU A 126 11.79 20.53 -6.46
N SER A 127 12.13 20.32 -7.74
CA SER A 127 12.62 21.36 -8.65
C SER A 127 11.50 22.13 -9.37
N SER A 128 10.28 21.63 -9.36
CA SER A 128 9.14 22.23 -10.05
C SER A 128 8.56 23.41 -9.29
N ARG A 129 8.25 24.49 -10.01
CA ARG A 129 7.46 25.63 -9.49
C ARG A 129 5.96 25.35 -9.48
N VAL A 130 5.52 24.24 -10.05
CA VAL A 130 4.11 23.85 -10.07
C VAL A 130 3.76 23.26 -8.71
N PRO A 131 2.64 23.66 -8.06
CA PRO A 131 2.18 23.03 -6.84
C PRO A 131 2.06 21.53 -7.07
N TYR A 132 2.93 20.76 -6.43
CA TYR A 132 2.90 19.34 -6.64
C TYR A 132 1.78 18.68 -5.83
N ARG A 133 1.35 17.54 -6.32
CA ARG A 133 0.24 16.81 -5.70
C ARG A 133 0.72 16.18 -4.40
N ARG A 134 0.18 16.63 -3.27
CA ARG A 134 0.51 16.11 -1.94
C ARG A 134 0.47 14.58 -1.87
N ASN A 135 -0.51 13.98 -2.53
CA ASN A 135 -0.72 12.53 -2.56
C ASN A 135 0.46 11.77 -3.20
N TYR A 136 1.28 12.42 -4.03
CA TYR A 136 2.46 11.84 -4.68
C TYR A 136 3.75 12.03 -3.86
N ASP A 137 3.68 12.69 -2.72
CA ASP A 137 4.85 13.00 -1.88
C ASP A 137 4.67 12.59 -0.41
N GLU A 138 3.85 11.59 -0.15
CA GLU A 138 3.66 11.07 1.19
C GLU A 138 4.84 10.22 1.67
N ASN A 139 5.60 9.64 0.73
CA ASN A 139 6.75 8.80 1.01
C ASN A 139 8.06 9.42 0.51
N ASP A 140 9.12 9.25 1.28
CA ASP A 140 10.46 9.72 0.92
C ASP A 140 11.39 8.61 0.43
N ASP A 141 11.01 7.37 0.57
CA ASP A 141 11.77 6.22 0.10
C ASP A 141 10.86 5.05 -0.31
N CYS A 142 11.38 4.20 -1.17
CA CYS A 142 10.69 3.04 -1.70
C CYS A 142 11.71 1.95 -2.02
N VAL A 143 11.49 0.74 -1.55
CA VAL A 143 12.39 -0.40 -1.79
C VAL A 143 11.62 -1.69 -2.01
N PHE A 144 12.25 -2.64 -2.71
CA PHE A 144 11.82 -4.03 -2.73
C PHE A 144 12.67 -4.83 -1.74
N GLU A 145 12.03 -5.50 -0.81
CA GLU A 145 12.69 -6.22 0.27
C GLU A 145 12.12 -7.62 0.47
N THR A 146 12.94 -8.52 0.96
CA THR A 146 12.48 -9.83 1.44
C THR A 146 11.65 -9.66 2.72
N LEU A 147 10.79 -10.63 3.00
CA LEU A 147 9.97 -10.60 4.21
C LEU A 147 10.82 -10.57 5.48
N GLU A 148 11.94 -11.31 5.49
CA GLU A 148 12.90 -11.31 6.60
C GLU A 148 13.44 -9.88 6.87
N ASN A 149 13.90 -9.20 5.82
CA ASN A 149 14.42 -7.84 5.95
C ASN A 149 13.34 -6.85 6.39
N ILE A 150 12.11 -6.99 5.93
CA ILE A 150 11.00 -6.15 6.38
C ILE A 150 10.73 -6.37 7.87
N THR A 151 10.65 -7.62 8.30
CA THR A 151 10.38 -7.98 9.70
C THR A 151 11.47 -7.44 10.63
N ASN A 152 12.71 -7.38 10.17
CA ASN A 152 13.86 -6.89 10.96
C ASN A 152 14.09 -5.38 10.84
N LYS A 153 13.30 -4.65 10.07
CA LYS A 153 13.43 -3.18 10.03
C LYS A 153 13.09 -2.56 11.39
N PRO A 154 13.95 -1.69 11.92
CA PRO A 154 13.72 -1.11 13.25
C PRO A 154 12.51 -0.18 13.29
N ASN A 155 12.19 0.47 12.18
CA ASN A 155 11.13 1.47 12.07
C ASN A 155 9.96 0.98 11.23
N ILE A 156 9.60 -0.30 11.34
CA ILE A 156 8.37 -0.79 10.72
C ILE A 156 7.16 -0.22 11.49
N TRP A 157 6.15 0.24 10.78
CA TRP A 157 4.93 0.75 11.40
C TRP A 157 4.29 -0.34 12.29
N PRO A 158 4.06 -0.08 13.59
CA PRO A 158 3.58 -1.09 14.53
C PRO A 158 2.30 -1.79 14.09
N MET A 159 1.40 -1.07 13.44
CA MET A 159 0.15 -1.62 12.90
C MET A 159 0.42 -2.68 11.82
N VAL A 160 1.40 -2.47 10.94
CA VAL A 160 1.83 -3.44 9.93
C VAL A 160 2.41 -4.68 10.61
N ARG A 161 3.24 -4.51 11.62
CA ARG A 161 3.82 -5.63 12.37
C ARG A 161 2.72 -6.50 12.98
N THR A 162 1.82 -5.91 13.72
CA THR A 162 0.78 -6.63 14.48
C THR A 162 -0.29 -7.23 13.57
N HIS A 163 -0.83 -6.43 12.63
CA HIS A 163 -2.02 -6.82 11.87
C HIS A 163 -1.73 -7.43 10.50
N VAL A 164 -0.47 -7.39 10.04
CA VAL A 164 -0.06 -8.01 8.77
C VAL A 164 1.02 -9.04 9.00
N LEU A 165 2.21 -8.64 9.42
CA LEU A 165 3.35 -9.57 9.52
C LEU A 165 3.13 -10.71 10.52
N GLU A 166 2.49 -10.44 11.65
CA GLU A 166 2.15 -11.44 12.68
C GLU A 166 0.77 -12.06 12.50
N ASN A 167 0.02 -11.65 11.49
CA ASN A 167 -1.33 -12.15 11.23
C ASN A 167 -1.27 -13.44 10.38
N PRO A 168 -1.81 -14.57 10.86
CA PRO A 168 -1.83 -15.82 10.10
C PRO A 168 -2.56 -15.71 8.76
N GLU A 169 -3.56 -14.83 8.63
CA GLU A 169 -4.30 -14.63 7.38
C GLU A 169 -3.39 -14.04 6.29
N PHE A 170 -2.39 -13.24 6.65
CA PHE A 170 -1.39 -12.74 5.70
C PHE A 170 -0.59 -13.90 5.09
N GLN A 171 -0.09 -14.82 5.91
CA GLN A 171 0.64 -15.99 5.44
C GLN A 171 -0.25 -16.90 4.57
N GLN A 172 -1.49 -17.12 4.97
CA GLN A 172 -2.45 -17.89 4.17
C GLN A 172 -2.70 -17.25 2.81
N ALA A 173 -2.95 -15.94 2.77
CA ALA A 173 -3.16 -15.20 1.53
C ALA A 173 -1.90 -15.21 0.65
N LEU A 174 -0.71 -15.03 1.24
CA LEU A 174 0.56 -15.02 0.53
C LEU A 174 0.87 -16.36 -0.14
N HIS A 175 0.55 -17.48 0.50
CA HIS A 175 0.79 -18.84 0.00
C HIS A 175 -0.42 -19.45 -0.71
N SER A 176 -1.50 -18.70 -0.88
CA SER A 176 -2.68 -19.18 -1.59
C SER A 176 -2.34 -19.51 -3.05
N THR A 177 -2.75 -20.69 -3.48
CA THR A 177 -2.69 -21.09 -4.89
C THR A 177 -3.83 -20.52 -5.72
N THR A 178 -4.91 -20.08 -5.05
CA THR A 178 -6.08 -19.46 -5.68
C THR A 178 -5.94 -17.95 -5.64
N LYS A 179 -5.74 -17.35 -6.81
CA LYS A 179 -5.67 -15.90 -6.99
C LYS A 179 -6.90 -15.39 -7.71
N THR A 180 -7.31 -14.17 -7.41
CA THR A 180 -8.39 -13.49 -8.10
C THR A 180 -7.83 -12.62 -9.21
N ALA A 181 -8.24 -12.89 -10.45
CA ALA A 181 -7.89 -12.05 -11.59
C ALA A 181 -8.72 -10.76 -11.58
N PHE A 182 -8.11 -9.66 -11.98
CA PHE A 182 -8.81 -8.39 -12.14
C PHE A 182 -8.40 -7.68 -13.43
N ASN A 183 -9.29 -6.84 -13.93
CA ASN A 183 -9.05 -5.98 -15.07
C ASN A 183 -9.87 -4.69 -14.89
N LEU A 184 -9.18 -3.59 -14.61
CA LEU A 184 -9.78 -2.27 -14.39
C LEU A 184 -9.90 -1.47 -15.68
N ARG A 185 -9.93 -2.11 -16.86
CA ARG A 185 -10.15 -1.41 -18.13
C ARG A 185 -11.51 -0.75 -18.15
N GLY A 186 -11.48 0.58 -18.22
CA GLY A 186 -12.52 1.39 -18.82
C GLY A 186 -13.79 1.51 -18.01
N SER A 187 -13.80 2.41 -17.03
CA SER A 187 -14.92 3.34 -17.02
C SER A 187 -14.57 4.47 -17.97
N THR A 188 -14.75 4.21 -19.27
CA THR A 188 -15.04 5.28 -20.20
C THR A 188 -16.47 5.68 -19.94
N VAL A 189 -16.65 6.72 -19.18
CA VAL A 189 -17.61 7.81 -19.41
C VAL A 189 -17.08 9.01 -18.66
#